data_6be4a9b6d9538ae06d1bc5ab0d2fb7bf
#
_entry.id   6be4a9b6d9538ae06d1bc5ab0d2fb7bf
#
_cell.length_a   1.000
_cell.length_b   1.000
_cell.length_c   1.000
_cell.angle_alpha   90.00
_cell.angle_beta   90.00
_cell.angle_gamma   90.00
#
_symmetry.space_group_name_H-M   'P 1'
#
loop_
_entity.id
_entity.type
_entity.pdbx_description
1 polymer ?
#
loop_
_entity_poly.entity_id
_entity_poly.type
_entity_poly.pdbx_seq_one_letter_code
_entity_poly.pdbx_strand_id
1 'polypeptide(L)'
;SAQTYPIGLALCAHCGLAQLSHRVDSSIVFERYFSESFPLTENLVLERKQIPGFERFAQSTIVKTILSVGSGSGRSLQRYKRKGFTVIGIEPSDHQTNVSRNLGIDTLTSYLTETAVEEILSKYGQVDLVLVDNFTKVPHPAHISNVEDLSEYVNNLSRLVKPNGCVYLRVPYIGSILTFGLVDYVYHEHQSYFSYRSIKQLFASVGLHIQSAHLCSN
;
A
#
# COMPACT_ATOMS: atom_id res chain seq x y z
N SER A 1 -28.93 -17.64 4.54
CA SER A 1 -28.12 -17.97 3.36
C SER A 1 -27.00 -16.93 3.26
N ALA A 2 -25.76 -17.39 3.06
CA ALA A 2 -24.66 -16.48 2.83
C ALA A 2 -24.91 -15.71 1.53
N GLN A 3 -24.69 -14.38 1.58
CA GLN A 3 -24.79 -13.54 0.39
C GLN A 3 -23.60 -13.84 -0.52
N THR A 4 -23.86 -14.10 -1.79
CA THR A 4 -22.83 -14.36 -2.81
C THR A 4 -22.77 -13.22 -3.80
N TYR A 5 -21.58 -12.92 -4.28
CA TYR A 5 -21.31 -11.86 -5.24
C TYR A 5 -20.62 -12.44 -6.48
N PRO A 6 -20.99 -12.03 -7.70
CA PRO A 6 -20.33 -12.51 -8.90
C PRO A 6 -18.88 -12.02 -8.94
N ILE A 7 -17.99 -12.87 -9.47
CA ILE A 7 -16.58 -12.52 -9.67
C ILE A 7 -16.22 -12.67 -11.14
N GLY A 8 -15.48 -11.72 -11.67
CA GLY A 8 -14.98 -11.75 -13.03
C GLY A 8 -13.87 -10.71 -13.21
N LEU A 9 -13.00 -10.91 -14.18
CA LEU A 9 -11.92 -9.99 -14.52
C LEU A 9 -12.15 -9.36 -15.90
N ALA A 10 -11.96 -8.06 -15.98
CA ALA A 10 -11.88 -7.30 -17.22
C ALA A 10 -10.43 -6.85 -17.42
N LEU A 11 -9.88 -7.09 -18.60
CA LEU A 11 -8.53 -6.66 -18.97
C LEU A 11 -8.59 -5.43 -19.85
N CYS A 12 -7.93 -4.35 -19.46
CA CYS A 12 -7.77 -3.17 -20.30
C CYS A 12 -6.79 -3.45 -21.43
N ALA A 13 -7.28 -3.46 -22.68
CA ALA A 13 -6.45 -3.67 -23.86
C ALA A 13 -5.39 -2.58 -24.06
N HIS A 14 -5.64 -1.36 -23.56
CA HIS A 14 -4.72 -0.23 -23.71
C HIS A 14 -3.53 -0.32 -22.75
N CYS A 15 -3.77 -0.53 -21.45
CA CYS A 15 -2.70 -0.48 -20.45
C CYS A 15 -2.35 -1.84 -19.83
N GLY A 16 -3.15 -2.88 -20.04
CA GLY A 16 -2.92 -4.20 -19.44
C GLY A 16 -3.22 -4.27 -17.93
N LEU A 17 -4.01 -3.32 -17.39
CA LEU A 17 -4.58 -3.42 -16.06
C LEU A 17 -5.73 -4.42 -16.09
N ALA A 18 -5.73 -5.39 -15.17
CA ALA A 18 -6.87 -6.24 -14.94
C ALA A 18 -7.65 -5.75 -13.71
N GLN A 19 -8.97 -5.69 -13.82
CA GLN A 19 -9.84 -5.20 -12.76
C GLN A 19 -11.02 -6.14 -12.57
N LEU A 20 -11.57 -6.20 -11.36
CA LEU A 20 -12.84 -6.89 -11.15
C LEU A 20 -13.93 -6.23 -11.97
N SER A 21 -14.72 -7.06 -12.67
CA SER A 21 -15.88 -6.60 -13.44
C SER A 21 -17.08 -6.23 -12.55
N HIS A 22 -17.08 -6.72 -11.30
CA HIS A 22 -18.11 -6.43 -10.29
C HIS A 22 -17.42 -6.01 -9.00
N ARG A 23 -17.83 -4.90 -8.46
CA ARG A 23 -17.33 -4.39 -7.19
C ARG A 23 -18.35 -4.65 -6.09
N VAL A 24 -17.85 -5.01 -4.93
CA VAL A 24 -18.63 -5.09 -3.69
C VAL A 24 -18.25 -3.88 -2.85
N ASP A 25 -19.21 -3.28 -2.17
CA ASP A 25 -18.95 -2.14 -1.31
C ASP A 25 -17.84 -2.44 -0.30
N SER A 26 -16.89 -1.51 -0.17
CA SER A 26 -15.72 -1.68 0.68
C SER A 26 -16.07 -1.88 2.16
N SER A 27 -17.19 -1.30 2.62
CA SER A 27 -17.67 -1.50 4.00
C SER A 27 -18.07 -2.95 4.28
N ILE A 28 -18.58 -3.67 3.26
CA ILE A 28 -18.90 -5.09 3.36
C ILE A 28 -17.62 -5.93 3.29
N VAL A 29 -16.76 -5.63 2.30
CA VAL A 29 -15.54 -6.40 2.05
C VAL A 29 -14.57 -6.32 3.23
N PHE A 30 -14.46 -5.14 3.84
CA PHE A 30 -13.52 -4.87 4.94
C PHE A 30 -14.19 -4.76 6.31
N GLU A 31 -15.45 -5.20 6.46
CA GLU A 31 -16.19 -5.16 7.74
C GLU A 31 -15.36 -5.73 8.89
N ARG A 32 -14.74 -6.88 8.69
CA ARG A 32 -13.90 -7.53 9.69
C ARG A 32 -12.62 -6.75 10.00
N TYR A 33 -12.05 -6.05 9.04
CA TYR A 33 -10.86 -5.22 9.24
C TYR A 33 -11.13 -4.08 10.23
N PHE A 34 -12.33 -3.50 10.19
CA PHE A 34 -12.70 -2.40 11.07
C PHE A 34 -13.32 -2.86 12.40
N SER A 35 -14.01 -3.98 12.41
CA SER A 35 -14.77 -4.47 13.58
C SER A 35 -13.97 -5.42 14.49
N GLU A 36 -13.03 -6.18 13.95
CA GLU A 36 -12.26 -7.15 14.71
C GLU A 36 -10.89 -6.60 15.09
N SER A 37 -10.53 -6.76 16.37
CA SER A 37 -9.15 -6.70 16.80
C SER A 37 -8.47 -7.96 16.26
N PHE A 38 -7.86 -7.90 15.08
CA PHE A 38 -7.04 -9.01 14.63
C PHE A 38 -6.02 -9.31 15.72
N PRO A 39 -6.00 -10.54 16.26
CA PRO A 39 -4.99 -10.91 17.21
C PRO A 39 -3.65 -10.61 16.57
N LEU A 40 -2.94 -9.66 17.16
CA LEU A 40 -1.58 -9.31 16.79
C LEU A 40 -0.75 -10.55 17.16
N THR A 41 -0.78 -11.55 16.30
CA THR A 41 0.13 -12.68 16.43
C THR A 41 1.52 -12.11 16.26
N GLU A 42 2.17 -11.87 17.40
CA GLU A 42 3.50 -11.26 17.49
C GLU A 42 4.53 -11.94 16.57
N ASN A 43 4.27 -13.20 16.24
CA ASN A 43 5.08 -14.03 15.37
C ASN A 43 4.86 -13.80 13.86
N LEU A 44 3.87 -13.00 13.45
CA LEU A 44 3.67 -12.65 12.03
C LEU A 44 4.37 -11.35 11.61
N VAL A 45 4.94 -10.61 12.54
CA VAL A 45 6.00 -9.67 12.19
C VAL A 45 7.26 -10.51 11.91
N LEU A 46 7.18 -11.26 10.84
CA LEU A 46 8.37 -11.86 10.27
C LEU A 46 9.46 -10.80 10.27
N GLU A 47 10.64 -11.15 10.80
CA GLU A 47 11.89 -10.45 10.53
C GLU A 47 12.04 -10.39 9.02
N ARG A 48 11.37 -9.42 8.42
CA ARG A 48 11.26 -9.37 6.97
C ARG A 48 12.58 -8.98 6.42
N LYS A 49 13.04 -9.83 5.52
CA LYS A 49 14.07 -9.51 4.56
C LYS A 49 13.86 -8.06 4.15
N GLN A 50 14.90 -7.27 4.30
CA GLN A 50 14.96 -5.86 3.97
C GLN A 50 14.21 -5.61 2.66
N ILE A 51 13.50 -4.49 2.57
CA ILE A 51 12.79 -4.12 1.34
C ILE A 51 13.81 -4.21 0.20
N PRO A 52 13.61 -5.07 -0.82
CA PRO A 52 14.56 -5.20 -1.90
C PRO A 52 14.86 -3.84 -2.53
N GLY A 53 16.13 -3.45 -2.59
CA GLY A 53 16.55 -2.14 -3.10
C GLY A 53 16.48 -0.98 -2.11
N PHE A 54 15.80 -1.13 -0.97
CA PHE A 54 15.73 -0.07 0.04
C PHE A 54 17.11 0.34 0.57
N GLU A 55 17.96 -0.62 0.91
CA GLU A 55 19.31 -0.32 1.41
C GLU A 55 20.15 0.42 0.37
N ARG A 56 20.04 0.00 -0.91
CA ARG A 56 20.72 0.70 -1.99
C ARG A 56 20.21 2.13 -2.13
N PHE A 57 18.89 2.33 -2.04
CA PHE A 57 18.29 3.65 -2.07
C PHE A 57 18.69 4.48 -0.85
N ALA A 58 18.62 3.91 0.36
CA ALA A 58 19.01 4.58 1.60
C ALA A 58 20.51 4.93 1.67
N GLN A 59 21.36 4.15 0.99
CA GLN A 59 22.79 4.43 0.86
C GLN A 59 23.09 5.51 -0.20
N SER A 60 22.28 5.56 -1.28
CA SER A 60 22.46 6.53 -2.37
C SER A 60 21.83 7.91 -2.08
N THR A 61 20.86 7.95 -1.18
CA THR A 61 20.08 9.15 -0.83
C THR A 61 20.03 9.28 0.68
N ILE A 62 20.14 10.50 1.21
CA ILE A 62 19.99 10.73 2.66
C ILE A 62 18.50 10.63 2.99
N VAL A 63 17.99 9.42 3.15
CA VAL A 63 16.62 9.17 3.63
C VAL A 63 16.56 9.53 5.12
N LYS A 64 15.66 10.44 5.47
CA LYS A 64 15.40 10.86 6.85
C LYS A 64 13.96 10.60 7.26
N THR A 65 13.03 10.74 6.31
CA THR A 65 11.58 10.70 6.57
C THR A 65 10.93 9.61 5.74
N ILE A 66 10.18 8.75 6.41
CA ILE A 66 9.46 7.61 5.82
C ILE A 66 7.98 7.76 6.16
N LEU A 67 7.14 7.76 5.14
CA LEU A 67 5.68 7.71 5.28
C LEU A 67 5.19 6.32 4.84
N SER A 68 4.34 5.69 5.63
CA SER A 68 3.67 4.44 5.24
C SER A 68 2.18 4.66 5.05
N VAL A 69 1.67 4.33 3.88
CA VAL A 69 0.23 4.33 3.57
C VAL A 69 -0.32 2.94 3.82
N GLY A 70 -1.39 2.87 4.63
CA GLY A 70 -1.88 1.61 5.18
C GLY A 70 -0.89 1.04 6.20
N SER A 71 -0.50 1.86 7.15
CA SER A 71 0.57 1.53 8.11
C SER A 71 0.17 0.46 9.14
N GLY A 72 -1.12 0.14 9.25
CA GLY A 72 -1.64 -0.77 10.27
C GLY A 72 -1.24 -0.33 11.67
N SER A 73 -0.91 -1.27 12.52
CA SER A 73 -0.46 -1.02 13.90
C SER A 73 0.91 -0.32 14.02
N GLY A 74 1.55 0.05 12.92
CA GLY A 74 2.85 0.72 12.93
C GLY A 74 4.04 -0.17 13.32
N ARG A 75 3.85 -1.44 13.66
CA ARG A 75 4.94 -2.33 14.11
C ARG A 75 6.05 -2.45 13.07
N SER A 76 5.72 -2.49 11.79
CA SER A 76 6.70 -2.53 10.70
C SER A 76 7.57 -1.27 10.64
N LEU A 77 7.05 -0.13 11.10
CA LEU A 77 7.75 1.15 11.12
C LEU A 77 8.72 1.28 12.31
N GLN A 78 8.51 0.55 13.40
CA GLN A 78 9.38 0.64 14.58
C GLN A 78 10.85 0.39 14.28
N ARG A 79 11.15 -0.53 13.37
CA ARG A 79 12.53 -0.84 12.97
C ARG A 79 13.24 0.37 12.34
N TYR A 80 12.51 1.17 11.57
CA TYR A 80 13.04 2.39 10.96
C TYR A 80 13.19 3.48 12.02
N LYS A 81 12.20 3.62 12.90
CA LYS A 81 12.28 4.56 14.02
C LYS A 81 13.49 4.28 14.92
N ARG A 82 13.75 3.01 15.25
CA ARG A 82 14.93 2.62 16.04
C ARG A 82 16.25 2.92 15.35
N LYS A 83 16.26 3.02 14.01
CA LYS A 83 17.43 3.42 13.21
C LYS A 83 17.55 4.95 13.05
N GLY A 84 16.69 5.74 13.70
CA GLY A 84 16.74 7.20 13.70
C GLY A 84 15.96 7.89 12.58
N PHE A 85 15.15 7.14 11.80
CA PHE A 85 14.27 7.76 10.81
C PHE A 85 13.06 8.43 11.48
N THR A 86 12.62 9.55 10.92
CA THR A 86 11.29 10.08 11.18
C THR A 86 10.28 9.20 10.44
N VAL A 87 9.35 8.60 11.16
CA VAL A 87 8.36 7.69 10.59
C VAL A 87 6.95 8.20 10.82
N ILE A 88 6.12 8.15 9.79
CA ILE A 88 4.75 8.65 9.76
C ILE A 88 3.87 7.54 9.21
N GLY A 89 2.67 7.37 9.78
CA GLY A 89 1.66 6.45 9.29
C GLY A 89 0.42 7.16 8.75
N ILE A 90 -0.22 6.60 7.75
CA ILE A 90 -1.63 6.86 7.39
C ILE A 90 -2.34 5.52 7.48
N GLU A 91 -3.43 5.45 8.25
CA GLU A 91 -4.15 4.23 8.55
C GLU A 91 -5.64 4.53 8.78
N PRO A 92 -6.58 3.92 8.03
CA PRO A 92 -8.00 4.24 8.20
C PRO A 92 -8.65 3.62 9.45
N SER A 93 -8.08 2.60 10.07
CA SER A 93 -8.64 1.96 11.27
C SER A 93 -8.23 2.71 12.53
N ASP A 94 -9.20 3.22 13.29
CA ASP A 94 -8.97 3.85 14.60
C ASP A 94 -8.23 2.92 15.57
N HIS A 95 -8.61 1.64 15.59
CA HIS A 95 -7.96 0.66 16.46
C HIS A 95 -6.47 0.54 16.13
N GLN A 96 -6.14 0.33 14.85
CA GLN A 96 -4.75 0.19 14.40
C GLN A 96 -3.96 1.48 14.62
N THR A 97 -4.57 2.63 14.35
CA THR A 97 -3.96 3.94 14.59
C THR A 97 -3.63 4.15 16.07
N ASN A 98 -4.52 3.79 16.97
CA ASN A 98 -4.27 3.90 18.41
C ASN A 98 -3.11 3.01 18.85
N VAL A 99 -3.02 1.77 18.34
CA VAL A 99 -1.86 0.90 18.60
C VAL A 99 -0.58 1.53 18.08
N SER A 100 -0.59 2.07 16.86
CA SER A 100 0.56 2.72 16.23
C SER A 100 1.03 3.93 17.06
N ARG A 101 0.11 4.78 17.50
CA ARG A 101 0.41 5.95 18.35
C ARG A 101 0.98 5.54 19.70
N ASN A 102 0.49 4.46 20.33
CA ASN A 102 1.04 3.91 21.57
C ASN A 102 2.47 3.38 21.39
N LEU A 103 2.86 2.99 20.16
CA LEU A 103 4.24 2.66 19.80
C LEU A 103 5.08 3.92 19.49
N GLY A 104 4.51 5.10 19.68
CA GLY A 104 5.14 6.39 19.46
C GLY A 104 5.32 6.73 17.99
N ILE A 105 4.53 6.14 17.08
CA ILE A 105 4.54 6.48 15.65
C ILE A 105 3.40 7.46 15.41
N ASP A 106 3.75 8.62 14.86
CA ASP A 106 2.74 9.61 14.47
C ASP A 106 1.94 9.07 13.28
N THR A 107 0.65 8.81 13.51
CA THR A 107 -0.20 8.15 12.54
C THR A 107 -1.51 8.93 12.39
N LEU A 108 -1.81 9.32 11.15
CA LEU A 108 -3.06 9.96 10.79
C LEU A 108 -4.13 8.89 10.55
N THR A 109 -5.28 9.03 11.22
CA THR A 109 -6.44 8.15 10.97
C THR A 109 -7.17 8.63 9.73
N SER A 110 -6.82 8.09 8.58
CA SER A 110 -7.43 8.46 7.28
C SER A 110 -7.07 7.45 6.20
N TYR A 111 -7.85 7.45 5.13
CA TYR A 111 -7.38 7.02 3.82
C TYR A 111 -6.42 8.05 3.22
N LEU A 112 -5.74 7.72 2.12
CA LEU A 112 -4.88 8.64 1.39
C LEU A 112 -5.74 9.60 0.53
N THR A 113 -6.43 10.50 1.21
CA THR A 113 -7.27 11.56 0.61
C THR A 113 -6.44 12.83 0.37
N GLU A 114 -6.97 13.75 -0.42
CA GLU A 114 -6.36 15.07 -0.61
C GLU A 114 -6.17 15.81 0.72
N THR A 115 -7.18 15.78 1.61
CA THR A 115 -7.09 16.39 2.94
C THR A 115 -5.96 15.77 3.77
N ALA A 116 -5.80 14.45 3.74
CA ALA A 116 -4.70 13.78 4.42
C ALA A 116 -3.32 14.19 3.86
N VAL A 117 -3.23 14.36 2.55
CA VAL A 117 -2.01 14.87 1.90
C VAL A 117 -1.66 16.28 2.38
N GLU A 118 -2.63 17.19 2.41
CA GLU A 118 -2.42 18.56 2.91
C GLU A 118 -1.97 18.59 4.37
N GLU A 119 -2.57 17.76 5.23
CA GLU A 119 -2.17 17.65 6.63
C GLU A 119 -0.72 17.16 6.78
N ILE A 120 -0.34 16.12 6.03
CA ILE A 120 1.03 15.59 6.05
C ILE A 120 2.01 16.64 5.51
N LEU A 121 1.69 17.30 4.39
CA LEU A 121 2.55 18.32 3.81
C LEU A 121 2.72 19.52 4.73
N SER A 122 1.66 19.95 5.40
CA SER A 122 1.71 21.06 6.36
C SER A 122 2.60 20.74 7.56
N LYS A 123 2.55 19.50 8.07
CA LYS A 123 3.25 19.09 9.29
C LYS A 123 4.69 18.63 9.05
N TYR A 124 4.95 17.94 7.95
CA TYR A 124 6.23 17.27 7.69
C TYR A 124 6.90 17.71 6.38
N GLY A 125 6.17 18.39 5.51
CA GLY A 125 6.61 18.60 4.13
C GLY A 125 6.61 17.28 3.34
N GLN A 126 7.26 17.31 2.19
CA GLN A 126 7.48 16.11 1.39
C GLN A 126 8.45 15.16 2.08
N VAL A 127 8.26 13.85 1.88
CA VAL A 127 9.05 12.79 2.50
C VAL A 127 10.06 12.17 1.52
N ASP A 128 11.09 11.52 2.05
CA ASP A 128 12.11 10.88 1.23
C ASP A 128 11.66 9.53 0.68
N LEU A 129 10.82 8.81 1.44
CA LEU A 129 10.31 7.51 1.06
C LEU A 129 8.83 7.35 1.44
N VAL A 130 8.02 6.97 0.46
CA VAL A 130 6.64 6.54 0.69
C VAL A 130 6.57 5.02 0.55
N LEU A 131 6.08 4.34 1.58
CA LEU A 131 5.86 2.89 1.59
C LEU A 131 4.37 2.61 1.35
N VAL A 132 4.08 1.88 0.28
CA VAL A 132 2.75 1.32 -0.01
C VAL A 132 2.90 -0.18 -0.06
N ASP A 133 2.95 -0.78 1.12
CA ASP A 133 3.32 -2.18 1.24
C ASP A 133 2.38 -2.91 2.19
N ASN A 134 1.52 -3.72 1.63
CA ASN A 134 0.70 -4.63 2.41
C ASN A 134 1.47 -5.93 2.67
N PHE A 135 2.30 -5.92 3.70
CA PHE A 135 3.01 -7.12 4.15
C PHE A 135 2.16 -8.06 4.98
N THR A 136 0.96 -7.71 5.33
CA THR A 136 0.10 -8.57 6.15
C THR A 136 -0.61 -9.58 5.25
N LYS A 137 -0.87 -10.77 5.78
CA LYS A 137 -1.80 -11.72 5.15
C LYS A 137 -3.26 -11.26 5.29
N VAL A 138 -3.44 -10.12 5.94
CA VAL A 138 -4.74 -9.49 6.14
C VAL A 138 -4.94 -8.46 5.03
N PRO A 139 -6.03 -8.53 4.30
CA PRO A 139 -6.40 -7.52 3.33
C PRO A 139 -6.44 -6.14 3.95
N HIS A 140 -5.90 -5.13 3.26
CA HIS A 140 -5.83 -3.78 3.78
C HIS A 140 -6.57 -2.80 2.88
N PRO A 141 -7.62 -2.11 3.39
CA PRO A 141 -8.48 -1.26 2.56
C PRO A 141 -7.75 -0.09 1.90
N ALA A 142 -6.66 0.40 2.47
CA ALA A 142 -5.87 1.51 1.90
C ALA A 142 -4.78 1.08 0.92
N HIS A 143 -4.71 -0.23 0.56
CA HIS A 143 -3.76 -0.71 -0.43
C HIS A 143 -4.18 -0.31 -1.85
N ILE A 144 -3.22 0.02 -2.71
CA ILE A 144 -3.51 0.47 -4.10
C ILE A 144 -4.37 -0.50 -4.92
N SER A 145 -4.30 -1.81 -4.66
CA SER A 145 -5.16 -2.80 -5.34
C SER A 145 -6.63 -2.70 -4.95
N ASN A 146 -6.95 -2.01 -3.85
CA ASN A 146 -8.26 -2.00 -3.22
C ASN A 146 -8.95 -0.62 -3.32
N VAL A 147 -8.26 0.37 -3.87
CA VAL A 147 -8.82 1.72 -4.04
C VAL A 147 -9.62 1.83 -5.35
N GLU A 148 -10.63 2.70 -5.32
CA GLU A 148 -11.52 2.90 -6.47
C GLU A 148 -10.91 3.81 -7.53
N ASP A 149 -10.28 4.92 -7.12
CA ASP A 149 -9.64 5.87 -8.02
C ASP A 149 -8.10 5.76 -7.92
N LEU A 150 -7.54 5.01 -8.87
CA LEU A 150 -6.10 4.84 -8.98
C LEU A 150 -5.39 6.13 -9.38
N SER A 151 -6.06 7.01 -10.15
CA SER A 151 -5.46 8.25 -10.64
C SER A 151 -5.30 9.24 -9.49
N GLU A 152 -6.35 9.42 -8.69
CA GLU A 152 -6.28 10.23 -7.47
C GLU A 152 -5.21 9.67 -6.52
N TYR A 153 -5.20 8.35 -6.31
CA TYR A 153 -4.27 7.71 -5.39
C TYR A 153 -2.80 7.96 -5.77
N VAL A 154 -2.41 7.75 -7.04
CA VAL A 154 -1.02 7.99 -7.46
C VAL A 154 -0.67 9.47 -7.50
N ASN A 155 -1.63 10.35 -7.80
CA ASN A 155 -1.44 11.79 -7.71
C ASN A 155 -1.11 12.19 -6.27
N ASN A 156 -1.84 11.68 -5.30
CA ASN A 156 -1.61 11.92 -3.89
C ASN A 156 -0.23 11.39 -3.44
N LEU A 157 0.18 10.21 -3.91
CA LEU A 157 1.54 9.69 -3.65
C LEU A 157 2.63 10.61 -4.24
N SER A 158 2.43 11.11 -5.46
CA SER A 158 3.42 11.97 -6.13
C SER A 158 3.62 13.31 -5.42
N ARG A 159 2.57 13.86 -4.82
CA ARG A 159 2.63 15.11 -4.03
C ARG A 159 3.41 14.95 -2.74
N LEU A 160 3.37 13.76 -2.14
CA LEU A 160 4.01 13.46 -0.86
C LEU A 160 5.50 13.18 -0.97
N VAL A 161 5.98 12.67 -2.10
CA VAL A 161 7.38 12.29 -2.27
C VAL A 161 8.21 13.47 -2.79
N LYS A 162 9.41 13.67 -2.21
CA LYS A 162 10.37 14.69 -2.67
C LYS A 162 10.82 14.43 -4.13
N PRO A 163 11.26 15.48 -4.85
CA PRO A 163 12.12 15.28 -6.02
C PRO A 163 13.29 14.40 -5.63
N ASN A 164 13.68 13.38 -6.27
CA ASN A 164 14.70 12.39 -5.89
C ASN A 164 14.31 11.47 -4.69
N GLY A 165 13.10 11.57 -4.18
CA GLY A 165 12.54 10.59 -3.25
C GLY A 165 12.08 9.33 -3.97
N CYS A 166 11.54 8.38 -3.21
CA CYS A 166 11.10 7.09 -3.76
C CYS A 166 9.72 6.70 -3.23
N VAL A 167 8.92 6.08 -4.09
CA VAL A 167 7.72 5.33 -3.70
C VAL A 167 8.05 3.84 -3.82
N TYR A 168 7.99 3.13 -2.72
CA TYR A 168 8.07 1.67 -2.72
C TYR A 168 6.66 1.09 -2.72
N LEU A 169 6.40 0.22 -3.68
CA LEU A 169 5.07 -0.34 -3.90
C LEU A 169 5.15 -1.86 -4.05
N ARG A 170 4.21 -2.57 -3.41
CA ARG A 170 3.96 -3.98 -3.66
C ARG A 170 2.53 -4.15 -4.14
N VAL A 171 2.34 -4.93 -5.20
CA VAL A 171 1.03 -5.13 -5.84
C VAL A 171 0.82 -6.59 -6.26
N PRO A 172 -0.42 -7.07 -6.34
CA PRO A 172 -0.73 -8.33 -6.99
C PRO A 172 -0.38 -8.24 -8.48
N TYR A 173 0.53 -9.11 -8.93
CA TYR A 173 0.99 -9.13 -10.31
C TYR A 173 0.18 -10.12 -11.14
N ILE A 174 -0.58 -9.61 -12.11
CA ILE A 174 -1.47 -10.44 -12.95
C ILE A 174 -0.69 -11.49 -13.74
N GLY A 175 0.55 -11.21 -14.14
CA GLY A 175 1.38 -12.17 -14.86
C GLY A 175 1.66 -13.44 -14.05
N SER A 176 1.91 -13.34 -12.75
CA SER A 176 2.08 -14.50 -11.87
C SER A 176 0.77 -15.28 -11.71
N ILE A 177 -0.35 -14.59 -11.54
CA ILE A 177 -1.68 -15.21 -11.40
C ILE A 177 -1.98 -16.05 -12.64
N LEU A 178 -1.78 -15.52 -13.84
CA LEU A 178 -2.03 -16.22 -15.09
C LEU A 178 -1.03 -17.34 -15.34
N THR A 179 0.27 -17.12 -15.08
CA THR A 179 1.33 -18.11 -15.34
C THR A 179 1.20 -19.34 -14.46
N PHE A 180 0.85 -19.14 -13.19
CA PHE A 180 0.78 -20.23 -12.20
C PHE A 180 -0.63 -20.71 -11.90
N GLY A 181 -1.66 -20.18 -12.59
CA GLY A 181 -3.05 -20.57 -12.39
C GLY A 181 -3.59 -20.24 -10.99
N LEU A 182 -3.12 -19.15 -10.38
CA LEU A 182 -3.46 -18.78 -9.01
C LEU A 182 -4.85 -18.11 -8.94
N VAL A 183 -5.88 -18.84 -9.30
CA VAL A 183 -7.26 -18.31 -9.37
C VAL A 183 -7.82 -17.91 -8.00
N ASP A 184 -7.33 -18.50 -6.95
CA ASP A 184 -7.65 -18.19 -5.56
C ASP A 184 -7.15 -16.82 -5.09
N TYR A 185 -6.25 -16.20 -5.86
CA TYR A 185 -5.83 -14.79 -5.65
C TYR A 185 -6.82 -13.78 -6.24
N VAL A 186 -7.84 -14.25 -6.99
CA VAL A 186 -8.89 -13.38 -7.55
C VAL A 186 -10.08 -13.38 -6.61
N TYR A 187 -10.23 -12.31 -5.83
CA TYR A 187 -11.28 -12.14 -4.83
C TYR A 187 -11.64 -10.66 -4.64
N HIS A 188 -12.77 -10.39 -4.01
CA HIS A 188 -13.40 -9.06 -3.99
C HIS A 188 -12.61 -7.97 -3.25
N GLU A 189 -11.65 -8.33 -2.42
CA GLU A 189 -10.79 -7.37 -1.73
C GLU A 189 -9.80 -6.69 -2.69
N HIS A 190 -9.34 -7.41 -3.73
CA HIS A 190 -8.48 -6.86 -4.76
C HIS A 190 -9.29 -6.39 -5.97
N GLN A 191 -9.51 -5.10 -6.10
CA GLN A 191 -10.23 -4.53 -7.24
C GLN A 191 -9.35 -4.45 -8.50
N SER A 192 -8.02 -4.35 -8.32
CA SER A 192 -7.06 -4.17 -9.40
C SER A 192 -5.87 -5.11 -9.30
N TYR A 193 -5.49 -5.69 -10.44
CA TYR A 193 -4.34 -6.58 -10.62
C TYR A 193 -3.43 -5.98 -11.68
N PHE A 194 -2.18 -5.74 -11.32
CA PHE A 194 -1.29 -4.93 -12.12
C PHE A 194 -0.38 -5.77 -13.01
N SER A 195 -0.15 -5.28 -14.23
CA SER A 195 0.97 -5.66 -15.06
C SER A 195 2.10 -4.64 -14.92
N TYR A 196 3.32 -4.98 -15.32
CA TYR A 196 4.41 -4.00 -15.37
C TYR A 196 4.05 -2.78 -16.24
N ARG A 197 3.37 -3.03 -17.37
CA ARG A 197 2.91 -1.96 -18.27
C ARG A 197 1.91 -1.03 -17.60
N SER A 198 0.92 -1.57 -16.91
CA SER A 198 -0.12 -0.76 -16.25
C SER A 198 0.45 0.09 -15.12
N ILE A 199 1.33 -0.46 -14.28
CA ILE A 199 2.03 0.30 -13.24
C ILE A 199 2.89 1.40 -13.85
N LYS A 200 3.68 1.07 -14.89
CA LYS A 200 4.53 2.04 -15.57
C LYS A 200 3.73 3.23 -16.11
N GLN A 201 2.61 2.96 -16.80
CA GLN A 201 1.76 4.02 -17.33
C GLN A 201 1.09 4.84 -16.24
N LEU A 202 0.57 4.18 -15.21
CA LEU A 202 -0.11 4.83 -14.09
C LEU A 202 0.83 5.80 -13.36
N PHE A 203 2.04 5.39 -13.02
CA PHE A 203 2.99 6.26 -12.33
C PHE A 203 3.62 7.30 -13.24
N ALA A 204 3.81 7.00 -14.52
CA ALA A 204 4.30 7.99 -15.49
C ALA A 204 3.32 9.17 -15.68
N SER A 205 2.01 8.96 -15.51
CA SER A 205 1.01 10.03 -15.63
C SER A 205 1.17 11.13 -14.57
N VAL A 206 1.86 10.84 -13.48
CA VAL A 206 2.17 11.79 -12.38
C VAL A 206 3.66 12.11 -12.26
N GLY A 207 4.44 11.83 -13.32
CA GLY A 207 5.88 12.15 -13.37
C GLY A 207 6.79 11.20 -12.58
N LEU A 208 6.27 10.07 -12.11
CA LEU A 208 7.06 9.05 -11.41
C LEU A 208 7.50 7.94 -12.38
N HIS A 209 8.74 7.48 -12.21
CA HIS A 209 9.33 6.46 -13.09
C HIS A 209 9.82 5.26 -12.30
N ILE A 210 9.59 4.04 -12.85
CA ILE A 210 10.03 2.80 -12.22
C ILE A 210 11.57 2.71 -12.31
N GLN A 211 12.22 2.66 -11.16
CA GLN A 211 13.67 2.45 -11.04
C GLN A 211 14.03 0.96 -11.04
N SER A 212 13.22 0.15 -10.40
CA SER A 212 13.41 -1.32 -10.35
C SER A 212 12.08 -2.01 -10.10
N ALA A 213 11.97 -3.25 -10.59
CA ALA A 213 10.83 -4.12 -10.33
C ALA A 213 11.32 -5.55 -10.09
N HIS A 214 10.76 -6.21 -9.08
CA HIS A 214 11.14 -7.57 -8.70
C HIS A 214 9.90 -8.40 -8.43
N LEU A 215 9.91 -9.67 -8.84
CA LEU A 215 8.93 -10.63 -8.38
C LEU A 215 9.29 -11.04 -6.94
N CYS A 216 8.33 -10.93 -6.03
CA CYS A 216 8.49 -11.43 -4.68
C CYS A 216 8.00 -12.88 -4.64
N SER A 217 8.85 -13.82 -4.22
CA SER A 217 8.40 -15.14 -3.79
C SER A 217 7.71 -15.01 -2.44
N ASN A 218 6.52 -15.54 -2.33
CA ASN A 218 5.82 -15.69 -1.04
C ASN A 218 6.51 -16.72 -0.17
#